data_dfc70635d82fba85fb5574471db121ae
#
_entry.id   dfc70635d82fba85fb5574471db121ae
#
_cell.length_a   1.000
_cell.length_b   1.000
_cell.length_c   1.000
_cell.angle_alpha   90.00
_cell.angle_beta   90.00
_cell.angle_gamma   90.00
#
_symmetry.space_group_name_H-M   'P 1'
#
loop_
_entity.id
_entity.type
_entity.pdbx_description
1 polymer ?
#
loop_
_entity_poly.entity_id
_entity_poly.type
_entity_poly.pdbx_seq_one_letter_code
_entity_poly.pdbx_strand_id
1 'polypeptide(L)'
;MRRSVLLLALALAGVLASQARGASPRVAALQVALFQRGFYHEGFDGVAGPVTRAATKRFQRRHHLVPDGIAGPRTRAALGRWGRHELGGRELRRGRRGWDVAELQFLLRRNGISISLDGIFGPATQAAVIGSQRGAGLATDGVVGPQTLAVLRRRRGRISRIAEHASVRAEIDRWSRHYGVDEHLACALAWMESGHQPNLTSPVGAWGVFQITPSTWQFVENVLADRRYPRTVEGNVRVGLVYLRHLLRTFGDARKALAAWYTGPGRVQRHGIGPRGRWFATTVLAIRIDC
;
A
#
# COMPACT_ATOMS: atom_id res chain seq x y z
N MET A 1 -37.10 23.96 0.97
CA MET A 1 -35.63 23.88 1.08
C MET A 1 -35.05 22.53 1.54
N ARG A 2 -35.87 21.49 1.80
CA ARG A 2 -35.36 20.15 2.27
C ARG A 2 -35.12 19.11 1.16
N ARG A 3 -35.59 19.31 -0.07
CA ARG A 3 -35.41 18.37 -1.20
C ARG A 3 -34.08 18.49 -1.96
N SER A 4 -33.43 19.65 -1.93
CA SER A 4 -32.15 19.86 -2.67
C SER A 4 -30.93 19.29 -1.97
N VAL A 5 -30.96 19.14 -0.63
CA VAL A 5 -29.84 18.57 0.14
C VAL A 5 -29.73 17.04 -0.02
N LEU A 6 -30.89 16.36 -0.20
CA LEU A 6 -30.92 14.89 -0.36
C LEU A 6 -30.37 14.45 -1.73
N LEU A 7 -30.59 15.24 -2.77
CA LEU A 7 -30.08 14.95 -4.12
C LEU A 7 -28.57 15.16 -4.22
N LEU A 8 -27.99 16.12 -3.49
CA LEU A 8 -26.54 16.34 -3.45
C LEU A 8 -25.82 15.21 -2.70
N ALA A 9 -26.39 14.71 -1.61
CA ALA A 9 -25.83 13.59 -0.84
C ALA A 9 -25.85 12.28 -1.62
N LEU A 10 -26.90 12.02 -2.40
CA LEU A 10 -27.00 10.84 -3.26
C LEU A 10 -26.05 10.92 -4.46
N ALA A 11 -25.79 12.09 -5.01
CA ALA A 11 -24.82 12.30 -6.09
C ALA A 11 -23.37 12.12 -5.59
N LEU A 12 -23.03 12.60 -4.38
CA LEU A 12 -21.72 12.37 -3.77
C LEU A 12 -21.50 10.88 -3.41
N ALA A 13 -22.52 10.20 -2.87
CA ALA A 13 -22.43 8.77 -2.57
C ALA A 13 -22.29 7.92 -3.85
N GLY A 14 -22.90 8.32 -4.95
CA GLY A 14 -22.77 7.68 -6.26
C GLY A 14 -21.37 7.86 -6.86
N VAL A 15 -20.74 9.01 -6.68
CA VAL A 15 -19.37 9.29 -7.14
C VAL A 15 -18.34 8.52 -6.32
N LEU A 16 -18.50 8.44 -5.00
CA LEU A 16 -17.62 7.67 -4.10
C LEU A 16 -17.75 6.15 -4.34
N ALA A 17 -18.97 5.65 -4.57
CA ALA A 17 -19.21 4.23 -4.91
C ALA A 17 -18.67 3.86 -6.31
N SER A 18 -18.60 4.80 -7.25
CA SER A 18 -18.02 4.63 -8.57
C SER A 18 -16.48 4.53 -8.52
N GLN A 19 -15.81 5.25 -7.61
CA GLN A 19 -14.36 5.19 -7.46
C GLN A 19 -13.89 3.86 -6.84
N ALA A 20 -14.63 3.30 -5.89
CA ALA A 20 -14.33 1.98 -5.32
C ALA A 20 -14.50 0.80 -6.29
N ARG A 21 -15.28 0.97 -7.39
CA ARG A 21 -15.46 -0.01 -8.46
C ARG A 21 -14.39 0.02 -9.55
N GLY A 22 -13.47 0.99 -9.52
CA GLY A 22 -12.54 1.27 -10.60
C GLY A 22 -11.08 0.88 -10.40
N ALA A 23 -10.67 0.40 -9.23
CA ALA A 23 -9.28 0.04 -8.98
C ALA A 23 -8.84 -1.18 -9.82
N SER A 24 -7.87 -0.98 -10.70
CA SER A 24 -7.40 -1.96 -11.69
C SER A 24 -5.92 -2.28 -11.51
N PRO A 25 -5.52 -3.56 -11.55
CA PRO A 25 -4.11 -3.95 -11.57
C PRO A 25 -3.32 -3.27 -12.69
N ARG A 26 -3.94 -3.11 -13.86
CA ARG A 26 -3.32 -2.42 -15.01
C ARG A 26 -3.04 -0.95 -14.74
N VAL A 27 -3.95 -0.25 -14.05
CA VAL A 27 -3.75 1.15 -13.69
C VAL A 27 -2.69 1.29 -12.59
N ALA A 28 -2.68 0.40 -11.60
CA ALA A 28 -1.62 0.35 -10.60
C ALA A 28 -0.24 0.11 -11.24
N ALA A 29 -0.15 -0.80 -12.21
CA ALA A 29 1.08 -1.03 -12.96
C ALA A 29 1.51 0.20 -13.79
N LEU A 30 0.56 0.94 -14.37
CA LEU A 30 0.84 2.22 -15.03
C LEU A 30 1.41 3.25 -14.05
N GLN A 31 0.81 3.40 -12.89
CA GLN A 31 1.27 4.31 -11.84
C GLN A 31 2.70 3.97 -11.41
N VAL A 32 2.99 2.68 -11.16
CA VAL A 32 4.34 2.18 -10.87
C VAL A 32 5.31 2.47 -12.03
N ALA A 33 4.91 2.19 -13.27
CA ALA A 33 5.76 2.42 -14.43
C ALA A 33 6.07 3.92 -14.62
N LEU A 34 5.08 4.79 -14.46
CA LEU A 34 5.27 6.25 -14.52
C LEU A 34 6.13 6.76 -13.36
N PHE A 35 5.97 6.19 -12.15
CA PHE A 35 6.84 6.51 -11.00
C PHE A 35 8.30 6.14 -11.28
N GLN A 36 8.55 4.95 -11.82
CA GLN A 36 9.90 4.48 -12.18
C GLN A 36 10.54 5.34 -13.29
N ARG A 37 9.74 6.07 -14.04
CA ARG A 37 10.17 7.02 -15.08
C ARG A 37 10.20 8.48 -14.60
N GLY A 38 9.83 8.76 -13.33
CA GLY A 38 9.85 10.10 -12.75
C GLY A 38 8.66 11.00 -13.12
N PHE A 39 7.57 10.42 -13.65
CA PHE A 39 6.38 11.18 -14.07
C PHE A 39 5.20 11.10 -13.08
N TYR A 40 5.26 10.19 -12.10
CA TYR A 40 4.21 9.99 -11.10
C TYR A 40 4.80 9.98 -9.70
N HIS A 41 4.18 10.66 -8.75
CA HIS A 41 4.71 10.84 -7.40
C HIS A 41 3.68 10.61 -6.29
N GLU A 42 2.48 10.17 -6.67
CA GLU A 42 1.38 9.87 -5.76
C GLU A 42 1.30 8.38 -5.41
N GLY A 43 0.34 8.01 -4.56
CA GLY A 43 0.09 6.61 -4.20
C GLY A 43 -0.40 5.74 -5.36
N PHE A 44 -0.14 4.45 -5.27
CA PHE A 44 -0.54 3.47 -6.29
C PHE A 44 -1.89 2.85 -5.91
N ASP A 45 -2.97 3.57 -6.21
CA ASP A 45 -4.36 3.20 -5.87
C ASP A 45 -5.05 2.32 -6.94
N GLY A 46 -4.46 2.24 -8.12
CA GLY A 46 -5.04 1.54 -9.26
C GLY A 46 -6.20 2.28 -9.93
N VAL A 47 -6.41 3.57 -9.64
CA VAL A 47 -7.48 4.39 -10.20
C VAL A 47 -6.95 5.29 -11.30
N ALA A 48 -7.63 5.27 -12.46
CA ALA A 48 -7.31 6.15 -13.59
C ALA A 48 -7.87 7.56 -13.36
N GLY A 49 -7.52 8.18 -12.22
CA GLY A 49 -7.94 9.52 -11.82
C GLY A 49 -7.26 10.65 -12.61
N PRO A 50 -7.62 11.91 -12.33
CA PRO A 50 -7.03 13.09 -12.99
C PRO A 50 -5.50 13.14 -12.89
N VAL A 51 -4.93 12.79 -11.74
CA VAL A 51 -3.48 12.78 -11.50
C VAL A 51 -2.77 11.74 -12.37
N THR A 52 -3.31 10.51 -12.43
CA THR A 52 -2.77 9.42 -13.28
C THR A 52 -2.83 9.82 -14.75
N ARG A 53 -3.96 10.39 -15.22
CA ARG A 53 -4.10 10.86 -16.59
C ARG A 53 -3.15 12.01 -16.92
N ALA A 54 -3.00 12.98 -16.01
CA ALA A 54 -2.07 14.09 -16.20
C ALA A 54 -0.62 13.62 -16.28
N ALA A 55 -0.21 12.68 -15.42
CA ALA A 55 1.11 12.06 -15.45
C ALA A 55 1.35 11.31 -16.77
N THR A 56 0.35 10.54 -17.22
CA THR A 56 0.41 9.83 -18.51
C THR A 56 0.59 10.81 -19.67
N LYS A 57 -0.21 11.91 -19.72
CA LYS A 57 -0.08 12.95 -20.73
C LYS A 57 1.30 13.62 -20.72
N ARG A 58 1.87 13.90 -19.53
CA ARG A 58 3.24 14.44 -19.43
C ARG A 58 4.26 13.47 -20.01
N PHE A 59 4.17 12.19 -19.66
CA PHE A 59 5.03 11.14 -20.19
C PHE A 59 4.91 11.06 -21.72
N GLN A 60 3.67 11.02 -22.25
CA GLN A 60 3.39 10.94 -23.68
C GLN A 60 4.01 12.11 -24.45
N ARG A 61 3.83 13.37 -23.98
CA ARG A 61 4.45 14.55 -24.61
C ARG A 61 5.97 14.43 -24.65
N ARG A 62 6.59 13.99 -23.53
CA ARG A 62 8.05 13.84 -23.45
C ARG A 62 8.59 12.78 -24.41
N HIS A 63 7.76 11.83 -24.79
CA HIS A 63 8.10 10.74 -25.72
C HIS A 63 7.49 10.92 -27.12
N HIS A 64 7.06 12.12 -27.48
CA HIS A 64 6.47 12.46 -28.79
C HIS A 64 5.28 11.59 -29.18
N LEU A 65 4.47 11.19 -28.20
CA LEU A 65 3.22 10.45 -28.38
C LEU A 65 2.01 11.38 -28.29
N VAL A 66 0.87 10.97 -28.84
CA VAL A 66 -0.40 11.67 -28.66
C VAL A 66 -0.74 11.72 -27.15
N PRO A 67 -0.90 12.92 -26.55
CA PRO A 67 -1.11 13.05 -25.11
C PRO A 67 -2.59 12.87 -24.73
N ASP A 68 -3.14 11.67 -24.98
CA ASP A 68 -4.53 11.31 -24.68
C ASP A 68 -4.74 10.92 -23.19
N GLY A 69 -3.67 10.60 -22.48
CA GLY A 69 -3.70 10.15 -21.09
C GLY A 69 -4.06 8.67 -20.94
N ILE A 70 -4.01 7.89 -22.01
CA ILE A 70 -4.32 6.46 -22.05
C ILE A 70 -3.04 5.66 -22.31
N ALA A 71 -2.75 4.68 -21.46
CA ALA A 71 -1.57 3.82 -21.62
C ALA A 71 -1.82 2.72 -22.69
N GLY A 72 -2.03 3.14 -23.94
CA GLY A 72 -2.14 2.25 -25.10
C GLY A 72 -0.80 1.58 -25.45
N PRO A 73 -0.79 0.75 -26.52
CA PRO A 73 0.41 -0.01 -26.93
C PRO A 73 1.65 0.84 -27.15
N ARG A 74 1.53 2.01 -27.79
CA ARG A 74 2.66 2.93 -28.02
C ARG A 74 3.19 3.52 -26.73
N THR A 75 2.32 3.91 -25.81
CA THR A 75 2.71 4.41 -24.48
C THR A 75 3.41 3.32 -23.67
N ARG A 76 2.89 2.09 -23.71
CA ARG A 76 3.51 0.94 -23.04
C ARG A 76 4.88 0.60 -23.62
N ALA A 77 5.03 0.65 -24.94
CA ALA A 77 6.32 0.44 -25.60
C ALA A 77 7.35 1.50 -25.16
N ALA A 78 6.96 2.78 -25.08
CA ALA A 78 7.81 3.86 -24.60
C ALA A 78 8.21 3.73 -23.14
N LEU A 79 7.40 3.10 -22.27
CA LEU A 79 7.76 2.75 -20.90
C LEU A 79 8.89 1.71 -20.81
N GLY A 80 9.22 1.03 -21.92
CA GLY A 80 10.31 0.06 -22.01
C GLY A 80 10.04 -1.17 -21.15
N ARG A 81 11.01 -1.57 -20.30
CA ARG A 81 10.85 -2.74 -19.41
C ARG A 81 9.63 -2.65 -18.49
N TRP A 82 9.21 -1.44 -18.14
CA TRP A 82 8.08 -1.17 -17.25
C TRP A 82 6.72 -1.26 -17.94
N GLY A 83 6.68 -1.42 -19.28
CA GLY A 83 5.44 -1.55 -20.04
C GLY A 83 5.32 -2.84 -20.87
N ARG A 84 6.37 -3.69 -20.90
CA ARG A 84 6.54 -4.74 -21.91
C ARG A 84 5.62 -5.96 -21.71
N HIS A 85 5.55 -6.54 -20.54
CA HIS A 85 4.88 -7.83 -20.30
C HIS A 85 3.56 -7.64 -19.54
N GLU A 86 2.52 -8.32 -19.98
CA GLU A 86 1.25 -8.43 -19.25
C GLU A 86 1.28 -9.60 -18.28
N LEU A 87 0.53 -9.47 -17.19
CA LEU A 87 0.41 -10.52 -16.19
C LEU A 87 -0.27 -11.78 -16.77
N GLY A 88 0.47 -12.88 -16.71
CA GLY A 88 0.08 -14.17 -17.32
C GLY A 88 0.74 -14.44 -18.66
N GLY A 89 1.46 -13.48 -19.25
CA GLY A 89 2.21 -13.69 -20.49
C GLY A 89 3.54 -14.43 -20.30
N ARG A 90 3.97 -14.59 -19.06
CA ARG A 90 5.16 -15.37 -18.65
C ARG A 90 5.08 -15.76 -17.19
N GLU A 91 5.85 -16.74 -16.79
CA GLU A 91 6.06 -17.06 -15.38
C GLU A 91 6.82 -15.95 -14.65
N LEU A 92 6.36 -15.61 -13.43
CA LEU A 92 7.01 -14.63 -12.58
C LEU A 92 7.71 -15.34 -11.41
N ARG A 93 8.97 -14.99 -11.23
CA ARG A 93 9.83 -15.47 -10.14
C ARG A 93 10.82 -14.39 -9.72
N ARG A 94 11.52 -14.63 -8.63
CA ARG A 94 12.53 -13.71 -8.13
C ARG A 94 13.48 -13.22 -9.23
N GLY A 95 13.73 -11.91 -9.25
CA GLY A 95 14.53 -11.21 -10.26
C GLY A 95 13.74 -10.62 -11.42
N ARG A 96 12.49 -11.04 -11.64
CA ARG A 96 11.61 -10.43 -12.65
C ARG A 96 11.23 -9.01 -12.24
N ARG A 97 11.06 -8.14 -13.25
CA ARG A 97 10.66 -6.74 -13.08
C ARG A 97 9.76 -6.32 -14.20
N GLY A 98 8.87 -5.38 -13.93
CA GLY A 98 8.05 -4.75 -14.95
C GLY A 98 6.59 -4.62 -14.57
N TRP A 99 5.81 -4.35 -15.57
CA TRP A 99 4.37 -4.16 -15.50
C TRP A 99 3.64 -5.36 -14.88
N ASP A 100 3.94 -6.56 -15.37
CA ASP A 100 3.39 -7.83 -14.90
C ASP A 100 3.66 -8.07 -13.40
N VAL A 101 4.84 -7.69 -12.92
CA VAL A 101 5.18 -7.78 -11.49
C VAL A 101 4.37 -6.77 -10.68
N ALA A 102 4.21 -5.55 -11.16
CA ALA A 102 3.38 -4.55 -10.49
C ALA A 102 1.89 -4.97 -10.44
N GLU A 103 1.36 -5.56 -11.52
CA GLU A 103 0.02 -6.15 -11.53
C GLU A 103 -0.11 -7.28 -10.49
N LEU A 104 0.88 -8.17 -10.41
CA LEU A 104 0.92 -9.24 -9.41
C LEU A 104 0.92 -8.68 -7.99
N GLN A 105 1.79 -7.71 -7.70
CA GLN A 105 1.88 -7.07 -6.39
C GLN A 105 0.56 -6.41 -5.99
N PHE A 106 -0.13 -5.77 -6.94
CA PHE A 106 -1.45 -5.22 -6.70
C PHE A 106 -2.50 -6.31 -6.41
N LEU A 107 -2.46 -7.45 -7.11
CA LEU A 107 -3.33 -8.59 -6.81
C LEU A 107 -3.05 -9.17 -5.42
N LEU A 108 -1.79 -9.31 -5.03
CA LEU A 108 -1.38 -9.75 -3.69
C LEU A 108 -1.95 -8.80 -2.61
N ARG A 109 -1.80 -7.49 -2.79
CA ARG A 109 -2.40 -6.48 -1.89
C ARG A 109 -3.92 -6.60 -1.82
N ARG A 110 -4.58 -6.75 -2.96
CA ARG A 110 -6.03 -6.93 -3.04
C ARG A 110 -6.52 -8.21 -2.35
N ASN A 111 -5.64 -9.21 -2.21
CA ASN A 111 -5.87 -10.43 -1.43
C ASN A 111 -5.47 -10.26 0.05
N GLY A 112 -5.18 -9.03 0.50
CA GLY A 112 -4.86 -8.70 1.87
C GLY A 112 -3.41 -9.00 2.27
N ILE A 113 -2.48 -9.10 1.32
CA ILE A 113 -1.07 -9.31 1.60
C ILE A 113 -0.34 -7.97 1.52
N SER A 114 0.28 -7.55 2.62
CA SER A 114 1.07 -6.33 2.65
C SER A 114 2.36 -6.50 1.88
N ILE A 115 2.53 -5.70 0.81
CA ILE A 115 3.71 -5.74 -0.04
C ILE A 115 3.89 -4.41 -0.76
N SER A 116 5.14 -4.00 -0.98
CA SER A 116 5.44 -2.82 -1.79
C SER A 116 5.05 -3.03 -3.25
N LEU A 117 4.44 -2.00 -3.84
CA LEU A 117 4.19 -1.93 -5.29
C LEU A 117 5.38 -1.19 -5.94
N ASP A 118 6.42 -1.91 -6.30
CA ASP A 118 7.63 -1.36 -6.93
C ASP A 118 7.90 -1.95 -8.32
N GLY A 119 7.11 -2.96 -8.70
CA GLY A 119 7.29 -3.70 -9.95
C GLY A 119 8.53 -4.59 -9.96
N ILE A 120 9.08 -4.94 -8.79
CA ILE A 120 10.28 -5.77 -8.65
C ILE A 120 9.93 -7.04 -7.87
N PHE A 121 10.10 -8.20 -8.47
CA PHE A 121 9.90 -9.48 -7.80
C PHE A 121 11.12 -9.77 -6.92
N GLY A 122 11.13 -9.15 -5.74
CA GLY A 122 12.15 -9.34 -4.72
C GLY A 122 11.80 -10.46 -3.73
N PRO A 123 12.61 -10.61 -2.65
CA PRO A 123 12.36 -11.60 -1.59
C PRO A 123 10.98 -11.46 -0.95
N ALA A 124 10.52 -10.22 -0.69
CA ALA A 124 9.21 -9.96 -0.11
C ALA A 124 8.06 -10.43 -1.03
N THR A 125 8.17 -10.16 -2.35
CA THR A 125 7.20 -10.66 -3.34
C THR A 125 7.20 -12.19 -3.39
N GLN A 126 8.37 -12.82 -3.35
CA GLN A 126 8.49 -14.28 -3.32
C GLN A 126 7.82 -14.87 -2.06
N ALA A 127 8.10 -14.33 -0.89
CA ALA A 127 7.48 -14.76 0.36
C ALA A 127 5.95 -14.63 0.33
N ALA A 128 5.43 -13.53 -0.23
CA ALA A 128 4.01 -13.30 -0.41
C ALA A 128 3.37 -14.34 -1.35
N VAL A 129 4.05 -14.69 -2.44
CA VAL A 129 3.60 -15.73 -3.38
C VAL A 129 3.57 -17.09 -2.69
N ILE A 130 4.66 -17.49 -2.00
CA ILE A 130 4.73 -18.74 -1.24
C ILE A 130 3.61 -18.82 -0.20
N GLY A 131 3.34 -17.74 0.54
CA GLY A 131 2.24 -17.65 1.49
C GLY A 131 0.86 -17.86 0.82
N SER A 132 0.67 -17.27 -0.35
CA SER A 132 -0.56 -17.45 -1.14
C SER A 132 -0.74 -18.87 -1.66
N GLN A 133 0.35 -19.49 -2.14
CA GLN A 133 0.37 -20.86 -2.62
C GLN A 133 0.04 -21.83 -1.48
N ARG A 134 0.71 -21.69 -0.32
CA ARG A 134 0.44 -22.50 0.88
C ARG A 134 -1.02 -22.39 1.31
N GLY A 135 -1.54 -21.17 1.42
CA GLY A 135 -2.93 -20.95 1.79
C GLY A 135 -3.96 -21.47 0.78
N ALA A 136 -3.53 -21.81 -0.43
CA ALA A 136 -4.34 -22.38 -1.51
C ALA A 136 -4.12 -23.88 -1.72
N GLY A 137 -3.20 -24.52 -0.97
CA GLY A 137 -2.84 -25.94 -1.16
C GLY A 137 -2.08 -26.20 -2.48
N LEU A 138 -1.39 -25.18 -3.02
CA LEU A 138 -0.55 -25.33 -4.21
C LEU A 138 0.90 -25.67 -3.81
N ALA A 139 1.71 -26.13 -4.78
CA ALA A 139 3.15 -26.23 -4.62
C ALA A 139 3.73 -24.85 -4.23
N THR A 140 4.53 -24.82 -3.17
CA THR A 140 5.07 -23.57 -2.57
C THR A 140 6.45 -23.23 -3.15
N ASP A 141 6.53 -23.17 -4.47
CA ASP A 141 7.78 -22.95 -5.23
C ASP A 141 8.15 -21.45 -5.37
N GLY A 142 7.24 -20.55 -5.02
CA GLY A 142 7.42 -19.10 -5.16
C GLY A 142 7.38 -18.61 -6.61
N VAL A 143 6.89 -19.46 -7.54
CA VAL A 143 6.72 -19.13 -8.97
C VAL A 143 5.26 -18.85 -9.27
N VAL A 144 4.99 -17.78 -9.99
CA VAL A 144 3.62 -17.40 -10.40
C VAL A 144 3.36 -17.91 -11.81
N GLY A 145 2.83 -19.10 -11.89
CA GLY A 145 2.26 -19.71 -13.10
C GLY A 145 0.73 -19.57 -13.15
N PRO A 146 0.08 -20.22 -14.13
CA PRO A 146 -1.38 -20.13 -14.32
C PRO A 146 -2.20 -20.49 -13.08
N GLN A 147 -1.82 -21.54 -12.35
CA GLN A 147 -2.54 -21.98 -11.14
C GLN A 147 -2.48 -20.94 -10.02
N THR A 148 -1.29 -20.38 -9.75
CA THR A 148 -1.10 -19.32 -8.76
C THR A 148 -1.89 -18.07 -9.15
N LEU A 149 -1.88 -17.69 -10.43
CA LEU A 149 -2.67 -16.56 -10.93
C LEU A 149 -4.17 -16.79 -10.79
N ALA A 150 -4.66 -17.99 -11.07
CA ALA A 150 -6.07 -18.33 -10.92
C ALA A 150 -6.53 -18.13 -9.47
N VAL A 151 -5.71 -18.55 -8.48
CA VAL A 151 -5.98 -18.33 -7.06
C VAL A 151 -5.98 -16.84 -6.72
N LEU A 152 -4.98 -16.09 -7.15
CA LEU A 152 -4.87 -14.66 -6.86
C LEU A 152 -5.97 -13.82 -7.52
N ARG A 153 -6.50 -14.25 -8.67
CA ARG A 153 -7.63 -13.61 -9.35
C ARG A 153 -8.98 -13.93 -8.72
N ARG A 154 -9.11 -15.10 -8.06
CA ARG A 154 -10.32 -15.45 -7.30
C ARG A 154 -10.36 -14.60 -6.03
N ARG A 155 -11.41 -13.78 -5.86
CA ARG A 155 -11.68 -13.08 -4.60
C ARG A 155 -12.01 -14.13 -3.53
N ARG A 156 -11.05 -14.54 -2.70
CA ARG A 156 -11.33 -15.43 -1.56
C ARG A 156 -12.13 -14.68 -0.48
N GLY A 157 -13.24 -15.30 -0.11
CA GLY A 157 -13.95 -15.19 1.15
C GLY A 157 -14.06 -13.79 1.80
N ARG A 158 -15.02 -13.00 1.33
CA ARG A 158 -15.31 -11.64 1.80
C ARG A 158 -15.76 -11.58 3.28
N ILE A 159 -16.33 -12.66 3.82
CA ILE A 159 -17.08 -12.62 5.09
C ILE A 159 -16.18 -12.73 6.33
N SER A 160 -15.23 -13.65 6.39
CA SER A 160 -14.37 -13.83 7.57
C SER A 160 -13.35 -12.67 7.73
N ARG A 161 -12.79 -12.17 6.63
CA ARG A 161 -11.85 -11.04 6.68
C ARG A 161 -12.52 -9.70 6.98
N ILE A 162 -13.77 -9.49 6.57
CA ILE A 162 -14.50 -8.26 6.89
C ILE A 162 -14.68 -8.13 8.40
N ALA A 163 -15.01 -9.21 9.10
CA ALA A 163 -15.16 -9.20 10.55
C ALA A 163 -13.82 -8.95 11.28
N GLU A 164 -12.72 -9.59 10.81
CA GLU A 164 -11.38 -9.41 11.37
C GLU A 164 -10.85 -7.99 11.12
N HIS A 165 -10.99 -7.47 9.90
CA HIS A 165 -10.61 -6.09 9.58
C HIS A 165 -11.46 -5.06 10.33
N ALA A 166 -12.73 -5.31 10.53
CA ALA A 166 -13.62 -4.45 11.31
C ALA A 166 -13.18 -4.38 12.79
N SER A 167 -12.76 -5.52 13.38
CA SER A 167 -12.26 -5.56 14.76
C SER A 167 -10.92 -4.84 14.90
N VAL A 168 -9.98 -5.05 13.97
CA VAL A 168 -8.68 -4.34 13.95
C VAL A 168 -8.88 -2.84 13.74
N ARG A 169 -9.81 -2.45 12.84
CA ARG A 169 -10.14 -1.05 12.62
C ARG A 169 -10.68 -0.39 13.88
N ALA A 170 -11.59 -1.05 14.58
CA ALA A 170 -12.15 -0.53 15.84
C ALA A 170 -11.05 -0.31 16.91
N GLU A 171 -10.06 -1.21 16.98
CA GLU A 171 -8.89 -1.03 17.87
C GLU A 171 -8.02 0.16 17.45
N ILE A 172 -7.76 0.34 16.16
CA ILE A 172 -7.02 1.50 15.64
C ILE A 172 -7.76 2.78 16.00
N ASP A 173 -9.04 2.89 15.72
CA ASP A 173 -9.86 4.09 15.99
C ASP A 173 -9.90 4.41 17.49
N ARG A 174 -10.14 3.38 18.33
CA ARG A 174 -10.17 3.52 19.79
C ARG A 174 -8.86 4.09 20.33
N TRP A 175 -7.73 3.49 19.96
CA TRP A 175 -6.43 3.87 20.49
C TRP A 175 -5.86 5.13 19.83
N SER A 176 -6.25 5.44 18.59
CA SER A 176 -5.90 6.71 17.94
C SER A 176 -6.48 7.90 18.71
N ARG A 177 -7.76 7.84 19.07
CA ARG A 177 -8.39 8.84 19.93
C ARG A 177 -7.71 8.95 21.29
N HIS A 178 -7.39 7.82 21.93
CA HIS A 178 -6.71 7.80 23.22
C HIS A 178 -5.33 8.49 23.18
N TYR A 179 -4.55 8.26 22.10
CA TYR A 179 -3.22 8.85 21.95
C TYR A 179 -3.20 10.19 21.22
N GLY A 180 -4.35 10.72 20.78
CA GLY A 180 -4.43 11.98 20.02
C GLY A 180 -3.74 11.88 18.65
N VAL A 181 -3.84 10.74 17.97
CA VAL A 181 -3.38 10.52 16.61
C VAL A 181 -4.58 10.53 15.68
N ASP A 182 -4.43 11.15 14.52
CA ASP A 182 -5.47 11.14 13.49
C ASP A 182 -5.80 9.69 13.08
N GLU A 183 -7.06 9.28 13.24
CA GLU A 183 -7.50 7.90 13.04
C GLU A 183 -7.42 7.46 11.58
N HIS A 184 -7.65 8.37 10.63
CA HIS A 184 -7.50 8.08 9.20
C HIS A 184 -6.03 7.89 8.82
N LEU A 185 -5.13 8.69 9.40
CA LEU A 185 -3.69 8.51 9.20
C LEU A 185 -3.20 7.18 9.76
N ALA A 186 -3.64 6.84 10.97
CA ALA A 186 -3.30 5.58 11.62
C ALA A 186 -3.83 4.37 10.83
N CYS A 187 -5.08 4.44 10.37
CA CYS A 187 -5.69 3.43 9.52
C CYS A 187 -4.89 3.24 8.22
N ALA A 188 -4.58 4.33 7.52
CA ALA A 188 -3.83 4.30 6.27
C ALA A 188 -2.42 3.72 6.45
N LEU A 189 -1.74 4.08 7.56
CA LEU A 189 -0.44 3.52 7.89
C LEU A 189 -0.54 2.01 8.18
N ALA A 190 -1.48 1.59 9.01
CA ALA A 190 -1.73 0.18 9.31
C ALA A 190 -2.09 -0.63 8.06
N TRP A 191 -2.87 -0.04 7.16
CA TRP A 191 -3.16 -0.63 5.86
C TRP A 191 -1.91 -0.79 5.00
N MET A 192 -1.07 0.23 4.96
CA MET A 192 0.19 0.20 4.21
C MET A 192 1.18 -0.83 4.76
N GLU A 193 1.23 -1.01 6.08
CA GLU A 193 2.15 -1.93 6.75
C GLU A 193 1.73 -3.40 6.64
N SER A 194 0.46 -3.71 6.88
CA SER A 194 -0.01 -5.10 6.97
C SER A 194 -1.28 -5.41 6.19
N GLY A 195 -1.96 -4.39 5.61
CA GLY A 195 -3.33 -4.56 5.12
C GLY A 195 -4.29 -4.92 6.26
N HIS A 196 -4.07 -4.39 7.47
CA HIS A 196 -4.79 -4.70 8.71
C HIS A 196 -4.69 -6.17 9.15
N GLN A 197 -3.63 -6.89 8.78
CA GLN A 197 -3.41 -8.28 9.18
C GLN A 197 -2.73 -8.35 10.56
N PRO A 198 -3.41 -8.88 11.60
CA PRO A 198 -2.89 -8.81 12.96
C PRO A 198 -1.71 -9.77 13.23
N ASN A 199 -1.62 -10.85 12.45
CA ASN A 199 -0.65 -11.92 12.69
C ASN A 199 0.47 -11.96 11.65
N LEU A 200 0.60 -10.92 10.82
CA LEU A 200 1.64 -10.85 9.80
C LEU A 200 3.02 -10.68 10.46
N THR A 201 3.97 -11.52 10.05
CA THR A 201 5.39 -11.38 10.45
C THR A 201 6.25 -11.26 9.21
N SER A 202 7.09 -10.23 9.15
CA SER A 202 8.03 -10.02 8.05
C SER A 202 9.32 -10.84 8.24
N PRO A 203 10.12 -11.07 7.18
CA PRO A 203 11.40 -11.77 7.28
C PRO A 203 12.41 -11.12 8.25
N VAL A 204 12.26 -9.83 8.54
CA VAL A 204 13.11 -9.10 9.52
C VAL A 204 12.51 -9.06 10.92
N GLY A 205 11.46 -9.85 11.18
CA GLY A 205 10.81 -9.96 12.47
C GLY A 205 9.86 -8.81 12.83
N ALA A 206 9.54 -7.93 11.88
CA ALA A 206 8.47 -6.95 12.09
C ALA A 206 7.12 -7.66 12.17
N TRP A 207 6.29 -7.32 13.16
CA TRP A 207 5.09 -8.08 13.50
C TRP A 207 3.85 -7.21 13.64
N GLY A 208 2.70 -7.81 13.26
CA GLY A 208 1.37 -7.32 13.56
C GLY A 208 0.88 -6.21 12.64
N VAL A 209 -0.17 -5.54 13.05
CA VAL A 209 -0.93 -4.53 12.29
C VAL A 209 -0.04 -3.39 11.78
N PHE A 210 0.84 -2.87 12.62
CA PHE A 210 1.77 -1.79 12.32
C PHE A 210 3.18 -2.25 11.95
N GLN A 211 3.40 -3.57 11.75
CA GLN A 211 4.72 -4.14 11.39
C GLN A 211 5.87 -3.59 12.24
N ILE A 212 5.68 -3.64 13.56
CA ILE A 212 6.67 -3.13 14.51
C ILE A 212 7.84 -4.12 14.65
N THR A 213 9.06 -3.63 14.42
CA THR A 213 10.28 -4.42 14.62
C THR A 213 10.55 -4.63 16.13
N PRO A 214 11.28 -5.68 16.53
CA PRO A 214 11.65 -5.90 17.92
C PRO A 214 12.37 -4.70 18.57
N SER A 215 13.26 -4.05 17.81
CA SER A 215 13.99 -2.86 18.30
C SER A 215 13.07 -1.65 18.52
N THR A 216 12.13 -1.42 17.61
CA THR A 216 11.14 -0.35 17.78
C THR A 216 10.20 -0.65 18.95
N TRP A 217 9.82 -1.92 19.13
CA TRP A 217 9.01 -2.33 20.27
C TRP A 217 9.69 -2.01 21.59
N GLN A 218 10.96 -2.43 21.74
CA GLN A 218 11.76 -2.15 22.94
C GLN A 218 11.97 -0.65 23.17
N PHE A 219 12.22 0.11 22.11
CA PHE A 219 12.34 1.56 22.19
C PHE A 219 11.05 2.21 22.72
N VAL A 220 9.90 1.79 22.23
CA VAL A 220 8.61 2.31 22.72
C VAL A 220 8.40 1.94 24.19
N GLU A 221 8.66 0.70 24.59
CA GLU A 221 8.46 0.24 25.96
C GLU A 221 9.41 0.93 26.96
N ASN A 222 10.69 1.05 26.60
CA ASN A 222 11.72 1.48 27.55
C ASN A 222 11.96 3.01 27.55
N VAL A 223 11.62 3.69 26.43
CA VAL A 223 11.98 5.11 26.25
C VAL A 223 10.75 6.00 26.14
N LEU A 224 9.71 5.56 25.41
CA LEU A 224 8.58 6.44 25.13
C LEU A 224 7.41 6.28 26.10
N ALA A 225 7.20 5.07 26.62
CA ALA A 225 6.00 4.77 27.39
C ALA A 225 6.29 4.30 28.83
N ASP A 226 7.52 3.91 29.14
CA ASP A 226 7.96 3.33 30.42
C ASP A 226 6.97 2.26 30.94
N ARG A 227 6.57 1.36 30.04
CA ARG A 227 5.62 0.28 30.33
C ARG A 227 5.73 -0.84 29.31
N ARG A 228 5.36 -2.05 29.73
CA ARG A 228 5.28 -3.22 28.85
C ARG A 228 3.93 -3.29 28.12
N TYR A 229 3.96 -3.77 26.89
CA TYR A 229 2.79 -4.06 26.09
C TYR A 229 2.71 -5.56 25.78
N PRO A 230 1.53 -6.19 25.92
CA PRO A 230 1.38 -7.60 25.55
C PRO A 230 1.53 -7.77 24.03
N ARG A 231 2.06 -8.92 23.61
CA ARG A 231 2.15 -9.30 22.19
C ARG A 231 0.77 -9.74 21.66
N THR A 232 -0.17 -8.80 21.62
CA THR A 232 -1.54 -8.97 21.11
C THR A 232 -1.81 -7.92 20.02
N VAL A 233 -2.94 -8.03 19.33
CA VAL A 233 -3.41 -7.02 18.36
C VAL A 233 -3.46 -5.64 19.00
N GLU A 234 -4.10 -5.55 20.17
CA GLU A 234 -4.16 -4.31 20.95
C GLU A 234 -2.77 -3.76 21.29
N GLY A 235 -1.89 -4.62 21.79
CA GLY A 235 -0.53 -4.20 22.13
C GLY A 235 0.25 -3.69 20.93
N ASN A 236 0.11 -4.34 19.75
CA ASN A 236 0.74 -3.89 18.52
C ASN A 236 0.19 -2.53 18.05
N VAL A 237 -1.13 -2.35 18.10
CA VAL A 237 -1.78 -1.08 17.75
C VAL A 237 -1.29 0.03 18.66
N ARG A 238 -1.26 -0.21 19.97
CA ARG A 238 -0.81 0.79 20.96
C ARG A 238 0.66 1.18 20.77
N VAL A 239 1.55 0.21 20.58
CA VAL A 239 2.98 0.46 20.33
C VAL A 239 3.16 1.25 19.04
N GLY A 240 2.47 0.87 17.96
CA GLY A 240 2.49 1.58 16.69
C GLY A 240 2.05 3.04 16.81
N LEU A 241 0.96 3.29 17.53
CA LEU A 241 0.42 4.63 17.72
C LEU A 241 1.29 5.51 18.63
N VAL A 242 1.88 4.96 19.68
CA VAL A 242 2.85 5.69 20.52
C VAL A 242 4.07 6.10 19.68
N TYR A 243 4.58 5.19 18.85
CA TYR A 243 5.71 5.49 17.97
C TYR A 243 5.34 6.51 16.89
N LEU A 244 4.17 6.37 16.24
CA LEU A 244 3.69 7.34 15.26
C LEU A 244 3.52 8.73 15.86
N ARG A 245 2.91 8.83 17.05
CA ARG A 245 2.78 10.10 17.79
C ARG A 245 4.14 10.72 18.09
N HIS A 246 5.12 9.92 18.51
CA HIS A 246 6.48 10.39 18.73
C HIS A 246 7.08 11.00 17.46
N LEU A 247 6.97 10.32 16.33
CA LEU A 247 7.48 10.83 15.05
C LEU A 247 6.75 12.09 14.60
N LEU A 248 5.42 12.15 14.75
CA LEU A 248 4.64 13.34 14.40
C LEU A 248 5.07 14.56 15.23
N ARG A 249 5.33 14.38 16.53
CA ARG A 249 5.84 15.45 17.42
C ARG A 249 7.27 15.85 17.07
N THR A 250 8.14 14.88 16.77
CA THR A 250 9.55 15.13 16.45
C THR A 250 9.72 15.91 15.16
N PHE A 251 8.91 15.64 14.14
CA PHE A 251 9.08 16.24 12.83
C PHE A 251 8.09 17.37 12.52
N GLY A 252 7.00 17.51 13.26
CA GLY A 252 5.97 18.55 13.07
C GLY A 252 5.21 18.45 11.74
N ASP A 253 5.52 17.47 10.91
CA ASP A 253 4.99 17.27 9.57
C ASP A 253 4.73 15.79 9.30
N ALA A 254 3.53 15.47 8.82
CA ALA A 254 3.12 14.08 8.60
C ALA A 254 3.96 13.37 7.53
N ARG A 255 4.40 14.08 6.47
CA ARG A 255 5.24 13.47 5.41
C ARG A 255 6.62 13.09 5.97
N LYS A 256 7.21 13.97 6.78
CA LYS A 256 8.49 13.70 7.43
C LYS A 256 8.36 12.56 8.44
N ALA A 257 7.30 12.55 9.24
CA ALA A 257 7.03 11.49 10.21
C ALA A 257 6.85 10.12 9.54
N LEU A 258 6.07 10.05 8.46
CA LEU A 258 5.88 8.82 7.70
C LEU A 258 7.15 8.37 6.96
N ALA A 259 7.93 9.31 6.43
CA ALA A 259 9.23 9.01 5.84
C ALA A 259 10.20 8.46 6.90
N ALA A 260 10.19 9.04 8.11
CA ALA A 260 10.98 8.59 9.25
C ALA A 260 10.54 7.22 9.77
N TRP A 261 9.23 6.95 9.78
CA TRP A 261 8.70 5.63 10.05
C TRP A 261 9.34 4.56 9.15
N TYR A 262 9.34 4.82 7.86
CA TYR A 262 9.79 3.86 6.84
C TYR A 262 11.31 3.75 6.69
N THR A 263 12.03 4.88 6.78
CA THR A 263 13.48 4.94 6.51
C THR A 263 14.35 5.13 7.75
N GLY A 264 13.73 5.31 8.91
CA GLY A 264 14.36 5.61 10.18
C GLY A 264 14.48 7.12 10.46
N PRO A 265 14.20 7.55 11.71
CA PRO A 265 14.18 8.97 12.09
C PRO A 265 15.52 9.65 11.92
N GLY A 266 16.62 9.03 12.35
CA GLY A 266 17.96 9.60 12.23
C GLY A 266 18.39 9.86 10.78
N ARG A 267 17.93 9.05 9.82
CA ARG A 267 18.16 9.30 8.40
C ARG A 267 17.44 10.56 7.91
N VAL A 268 16.16 10.70 8.28
CA VAL A 268 15.36 11.86 7.86
C VAL A 268 15.87 13.15 8.50
N GLN A 269 16.33 13.08 9.76
CA GLN A 269 16.95 14.23 10.42
C GLN A 269 18.23 14.71 9.72
N ARG A 270 19.12 13.78 9.34
CA ARG A 270 20.40 14.14 8.73
C ARG A 270 20.32 14.49 7.25
N HIS A 271 19.44 13.83 6.50
CA HIS A 271 19.44 13.87 5.03
C HIS A 271 18.11 14.29 4.41
N GLY A 272 17.11 14.62 5.23
CA GLY A 272 15.76 14.92 4.74
C GLY A 272 15.04 13.70 4.16
N ILE A 273 13.94 13.96 3.47
CA ILE A 273 13.11 12.93 2.85
C ILE A 273 13.74 12.46 1.54
N GLY A 274 14.34 11.28 1.54
CA GLY A 274 14.81 10.62 0.32
C GLY A 274 13.66 10.04 -0.54
N PRO A 275 13.96 9.55 -1.77
CA PRO A 275 12.94 9.06 -2.71
C PRO A 275 12.02 7.96 -2.13
N ARG A 276 12.58 6.98 -1.41
CA ARG A 276 11.82 5.89 -0.77
C ARG A 276 10.87 6.39 0.33
N GLY A 277 11.36 7.29 1.20
CA GLY A 277 10.54 7.89 2.25
C GLY A 277 9.43 8.77 1.68
N ARG A 278 9.71 9.50 0.61
CA ARG A 278 8.71 10.31 -0.11
C ARG A 278 7.61 9.45 -0.70
N TRP A 279 7.99 8.38 -1.40
CA TRP A 279 7.05 7.41 -1.94
C TRP A 279 6.13 6.84 -0.85
N PHE A 280 6.71 6.33 0.24
CA PHE A 280 5.94 5.74 1.34
C PHE A 280 4.97 6.76 1.95
N ALA A 281 5.46 7.95 2.30
CA ALA A 281 4.64 8.99 2.90
C ALA A 281 3.50 9.44 1.98
N THR A 282 3.77 9.64 0.69
CA THR A 282 2.76 10.03 -0.30
C THR A 282 1.70 8.93 -0.46
N THR A 283 2.11 7.66 -0.46
CA THR A 283 1.17 6.53 -0.57
C THR A 283 0.25 6.44 0.64
N VAL A 284 0.81 6.55 1.86
CA VAL A 284 -0.01 6.52 3.09
C VAL A 284 -1.00 7.70 3.12
N LEU A 285 -0.56 8.90 2.77
CA LEU A 285 -1.43 10.07 2.75
C LEU A 285 -2.52 10.00 1.68
N ALA A 286 -2.27 9.32 0.55
CA ALA A 286 -3.30 9.06 -0.44
C ALA A 286 -4.36 8.07 0.06
N ILE A 287 -3.96 7.01 0.75
CA ILE A 287 -4.87 6.01 1.35
C ILE A 287 -5.71 6.62 2.48
N ARG A 288 -5.19 7.62 3.19
CA ARG A 288 -5.87 8.30 4.30
C ARG A 288 -7.28 8.81 3.95
N ILE A 289 -7.51 9.15 2.69
CA ILE A 289 -8.80 9.67 2.20
C ILE A 289 -9.87 8.55 2.20
N ASP A 290 -9.46 7.30 2.02
CA ASP A 290 -10.35 6.14 1.91
C ASP A 290 -10.47 5.36 3.25
N CYS A 291 -9.71 5.74 4.24
CA CYS A 291 -9.75 5.24 5.61
C CYS A 291 -10.67 6.08 6.48
#